data_0d8d5547a9f4ca416ec7a29884360d07
#
_entry.id   0d8d5547a9f4ca416ec7a29884360d07
#
_cell.length_a   1.000
_cell.length_b   1.000
_cell.length_c   1.000
_cell.angle_alpha   90.00
_cell.angle_beta   90.00
_cell.angle_gamma   90.00
#
_symmetry.space_group_name_H-M   'P 1'
#
loop_
_entity.id
_entity.type
_entity.pdbx_description
1 polymer ?
#
loop_
_entity_poly.entity_id
_entity_poly.type
_entity_poly.pdbx_seq_one_letter_code
_entity_poly.pdbx_strand_id
1 'polypeptide(L)'
;MLVEHFRAMARNNAWSNHRLLSACAGLSAADYGQRRAGFFPSIHLTLNHILIVDWYYVDALEGGGRGPALYADPAPCVDFAALDAAQRAVDRRLVAWCDGLDAARLDGTVTLVRAGGRRHDERAADVLSHLFVHQIHHRGQVHAMLSGTAVAPPQLDEFFLAQDEPLRRAELAALDLA
;
A
#
# COMPACT_ATOMS: atom_id res chain seq x y z
N MET A 1 -8.12 -3.54 -21.51
CA MET A 1 -7.44 -2.28 -21.13
C MET A 1 -7.56 -1.97 -19.63
N LEU A 2 -8.75 -1.82 -19.04
CA LEU A 2 -8.88 -1.41 -17.63
C LEU A 2 -8.39 -2.50 -16.65
N VAL A 3 -8.66 -3.76 -16.91
CA VAL A 3 -8.14 -4.91 -16.13
C VAL A 3 -6.61 -4.89 -16.08
N GLU A 4 -5.95 -4.72 -17.24
CA GLU A 4 -4.49 -4.65 -17.29
C GLU A 4 -3.93 -3.43 -16.57
N HIS A 5 -4.67 -2.32 -16.59
CA HIS A 5 -4.30 -1.14 -15.82
C HIS A 5 -4.27 -1.43 -14.30
N PHE A 6 -5.31 -2.07 -13.76
CA PHE A 6 -5.36 -2.40 -12.34
C PHE A 6 -4.32 -3.47 -11.94
N ARG A 7 -4.03 -4.44 -12.81
CA ARG A 7 -2.91 -5.38 -12.61
C ARG A 7 -1.57 -4.64 -12.50
N ALA A 8 -1.32 -3.71 -13.43
CA ALA A 8 -0.12 -2.88 -13.40
C ALA A 8 -0.06 -1.96 -12.17
N MET A 9 -1.20 -1.38 -11.75
CA MET A 9 -1.29 -0.57 -10.53
C MET A 9 -0.97 -1.36 -9.27
N ALA A 10 -1.42 -2.62 -9.16
CA ALA A 10 -1.08 -3.48 -8.01
C ALA A 10 0.42 -3.78 -7.95
N ARG A 11 1.05 -4.08 -9.09
CA ARG A 11 2.50 -4.28 -9.18
C ARG A 11 3.27 -3.00 -8.86
N ASN A 12 2.83 -1.86 -9.38
CA ASN A 12 3.40 -0.56 -9.03
C ASN A 12 3.30 -0.30 -7.52
N ASN A 13 2.16 -0.61 -6.91
CA ASN A 13 1.95 -0.43 -5.47
C ASN A 13 2.96 -1.25 -4.65
N ALA A 14 3.09 -2.54 -4.94
CA ALA A 14 4.02 -3.44 -4.25
C ALA A 14 5.49 -2.99 -4.45
N TRP A 15 5.87 -2.62 -5.66
CA TRP A 15 7.20 -2.11 -5.97
C TRP A 15 7.51 -0.78 -5.27
N SER A 16 6.58 0.17 -5.27
CA SER A 16 6.75 1.46 -4.59
C SER A 16 6.84 1.29 -3.07
N ASN A 17 6.05 0.38 -2.49
CA ASN A 17 6.15 0.01 -1.07
C ASN A 17 7.51 -0.62 -0.77
N HIS A 18 7.99 -1.54 -1.62
CA HIS A 18 9.32 -2.13 -1.48
C HIS A 18 10.42 -1.07 -1.45
N ARG A 19 10.45 -0.13 -2.40
CA ARG A 19 11.46 0.95 -2.43
C ARG A 19 11.39 1.84 -1.20
N LEU A 20 10.18 2.27 -0.82
CA LEU A 20 9.99 3.14 0.33
C LEU A 20 10.41 2.46 1.64
N LEU A 21 9.99 1.20 1.84
CA LEU A 21 10.35 0.43 3.04
C LEU A 21 11.84 0.11 3.07
N SER A 22 12.46 -0.20 1.93
CA SER A 22 13.91 -0.40 1.84
C SER A 22 14.69 0.86 2.26
N ALA A 23 14.23 2.04 1.88
CA ALA A 23 14.80 3.30 2.37
C ALA A 23 14.57 3.46 3.88
N CYS A 24 13.35 3.23 4.37
CA CYS A 24 13.01 3.35 5.79
C CYS A 24 13.79 2.37 6.68
N ALA A 25 14.23 1.22 6.15
CA ALA A 25 15.10 0.28 6.88
C ALA A 25 16.45 0.88 7.29
N GLY A 26 16.90 1.95 6.62
CA GLY A 26 18.11 2.71 6.97
C GLY A 26 17.93 3.72 8.11
N LEU A 27 16.71 3.91 8.61
CA LEU A 27 16.43 4.86 9.69
C LEU A 27 16.86 4.32 11.07
N SER A 28 17.31 5.22 11.92
CA SER A 28 17.39 4.91 13.35
C SER A 28 15.98 4.74 13.95
N ALA A 29 15.85 4.00 15.04
CA ALA A 29 14.57 3.88 15.75
C ALA A 29 14.03 5.25 16.19
N ALA A 30 14.94 6.18 16.55
CA ALA A 30 14.59 7.55 16.91
C ALA A 30 13.99 8.30 15.71
N ASP A 31 14.62 8.25 14.53
CA ASP A 31 14.12 8.93 13.32
C ASP A 31 12.81 8.33 12.83
N TYR A 32 12.64 7.01 12.93
CA TYR A 32 11.42 6.29 12.54
C TYR A 32 10.21 6.75 13.36
N GLY A 33 10.34 6.93 14.67
CA GLY A 33 9.30 7.39 15.57
C GLY A 33 9.23 8.91 15.77
N GLN A 34 10.21 9.67 15.28
CA GLN A 34 10.31 11.11 15.53
C GLN A 34 9.09 11.87 15.04
N ARG A 35 8.61 12.80 15.87
CA ARG A 35 7.51 13.70 15.50
C ARG A 35 7.92 14.65 14.37
N ARG A 36 7.12 14.65 13.30
CA ARG A 36 7.29 15.50 12.12
C ARG A 36 5.97 16.19 11.75
N ALA A 37 6.04 17.21 10.92
CA ALA A 37 4.85 17.82 10.34
C ALA A 37 4.13 16.82 9.39
N GLY A 38 2.83 16.67 9.57
CA GLY A 38 2.00 15.76 8.77
C GLY A 38 0.71 15.42 9.51
N PHE A 39 -0.27 14.85 8.81
CA PHE A 39 -1.52 14.38 9.44
C PHE A 39 -1.21 13.28 10.46
N PHE A 40 -0.43 12.27 10.06
CA PHE A 40 0.18 11.33 10.98
C PHE A 40 1.54 11.88 11.38
N PRO A 41 1.83 12.01 12.70
CA PRO A 41 2.97 12.81 13.14
C PRO A 41 4.32 12.07 13.11
N SER A 42 4.44 10.92 12.45
CA SER A 42 5.72 10.20 12.29
C SER A 42 5.67 9.24 11.10
N ILE A 43 6.85 8.82 10.63
CA ILE A 43 6.97 7.78 9.59
C ILE A 43 6.32 6.48 10.08
N HIS A 44 6.60 6.08 11.33
CA HIS A 44 5.98 4.90 11.97
C HIS A 44 4.45 4.91 11.88
N LEU A 45 3.81 5.99 12.30
CA LEU A 45 2.35 6.07 12.31
C LEU A 45 1.77 6.15 10.90
N THR A 46 2.45 6.84 9.98
CA THR A 46 1.99 6.91 8.57
C THR A 46 2.06 5.56 7.89
N LEU A 47 3.15 4.79 8.08
CA LEU A 47 3.29 3.46 7.50
C LEU A 47 2.30 2.45 8.11
N ASN A 48 2.05 2.50 9.43
CA ASN A 48 1.01 1.69 10.05
C ASN A 48 -0.38 2.02 9.50
N HIS A 49 -0.68 3.31 9.27
CA HIS A 49 -1.94 3.70 8.66
C HIS A 49 -2.09 3.16 7.22
N ILE A 50 -1.05 3.24 6.40
CA ILE A 50 -1.01 2.62 5.07
C ILE A 50 -1.38 1.14 5.17
N LEU A 51 -0.69 0.39 6.02
CA LEU A 51 -0.90 -1.04 6.22
C LEU A 51 -2.33 -1.39 6.67
N ILE A 52 -2.87 -0.65 7.64
CA ILE A 52 -4.24 -0.86 8.14
C ILE A 52 -5.27 -0.68 7.03
N VAL A 53 -5.11 0.36 6.21
CA VAL A 53 -6.03 0.65 5.10
C VAL A 53 -5.90 -0.41 4.01
N ASP A 54 -4.70 -0.90 3.73
CA ASP A 54 -4.50 -2.03 2.81
C ASP A 54 -5.19 -3.29 3.33
N TRP A 55 -5.00 -3.63 4.59
CA TRP A 55 -5.71 -4.77 5.18
C TRP A 55 -7.21 -4.63 5.07
N TYR A 56 -7.76 -3.44 5.31
CA TYR A 56 -9.20 -3.19 5.23
C TYR A 56 -9.77 -3.42 3.83
N TYR A 57 -9.14 -2.82 2.81
CA TYR A 57 -9.66 -2.93 1.45
C TYR A 57 -9.35 -4.30 0.82
N VAL A 58 -8.18 -4.89 1.08
CA VAL A 58 -7.87 -6.24 0.57
C VAL A 58 -8.77 -7.28 1.23
N ASP A 59 -9.04 -7.20 2.55
CA ASP A 59 -10.01 -8.07 3.22
C ASP A 59 -11.40 -7.96 2.57
N ALA A 60 -11.87 -6.75 2.28
CA ALA A 60 -13.16 -6.54 1.62
C ALA A 60 -13.19 -7.08 0.18
N LEU A 61 -12.13 -6.86 -0.61
CA LEU A 61 -11.98 -7.39 -1.97
C LEU A 61 -12.00 -8.93 -2.01
N GLU A 62 -11.45 -9.58 -1.00
CA GLU A 62 -11.46 -11.04 -0.82
C GLU A 62 -12.79 -11.58 -0.25
N GLY A 63 -13.76 -10.71 0.04
CA GLY A 63 -15.04 -11.10 0.63
C GLY A 63 -14.99 -11.32 2.13
N GLY A 64 -13.96 -10.84 2.81
CA GLY A 64 -13.82 -10.84 4.27
C GLY A 64 -14.82 -9.88 4.94
N GLY A 65 -14.85 -9.90 6.26
CA GLY A 65 -15.81 -9.11 7.04
C GLY A 65 -15.19 -8.45 8.27
N ARG A 66 -13.86 -8.34 8.33
CA ARG A 66 -13.16 -7.78 9.49
C ARG A 66 -13.49 -6.31 9.71
N GLY A 67 -13.64 -5.55 8.61
CA GLY A 67 -14.12 -4.16 8.64
C GLY A 67 -13.43 -3.29 9.70
N PRO A 68 -14.21 -2.60 10.57
CA PRO A 68 -13.65 -1.66 11.55
C PRO A 68 -12.70 -2.29 12.58
N ALA A 69 -12.74 -3.61 12.80
CA ALA A 69 -11.83 -4.27 13.74
C ALA A 69 -10.35 -4.08 13.35
N LEU A 70 -10.07 -3.84 12.06
CA LEU A 70 -8.72 -3.57 11.57
C LEU A 70 -8.17 -2.21 12.01
N TYR A 71 -9.04 -1.28 12.41
CA TYR A 71 -8.68 0.05 12.91
C TYR A 71 -8.63 0.14 14.44
N ALA A 72 -8.78 -0.97 15.16
CA ALA A 72 -8.82 -0.98 16.62
C ALA A 72 -7.50 -0.53 17.26
N ASP A 73 -6.39 -0.87 16.61
CA ASP A 73 -5.04 -0.40 16.97
C ASP A 73 -4.51 0.50 15.84
N PRO A 74 -4.18 1.78 16.11
CA PRO A 74 -3.64 2.68 15.10
C PRO A 74 -2.17 2.38 14.72
N ALA A 75 -1.47 1.52 15.47
CA ALA A 75 -0.09 1.13 15.21
C ALA A 75 0.16 -0.37 15.53
N PRO A 76 -0.50 -1.29 14.79
CA PRO A 76 -0.44 -2.73 15.09
C PRO A 76 0.97 -3.32 14.94
N CYS A 77 1.84 -2.67 14.19
CA CYS A 77 3.25 -3.05 14.05
C CYS A 77 4.12 -2.09 14.84
N VAL A 78 4.59 -2.53 16.02
CA VAL A 78 5.41 -1.71 16.93
C VAL A 78 6.80 -1.45 16.35
N ASP A 79 7.41 -2.47 15.72
CA ASP A 79 8.72 -2.36 15.11
C ASP A 79 8.65 -2.38 13.58
N PHE A 80 9.72 -1.89 12.95
CA PHE A 80 9.80 -1.77 11.51
C PHE A 80 9.81 -3.14 10.81
N ALA A 81 10.45 -4.16 11.37
CA ALA A 81 10.57 -5.48 10.74
C ALA A 81 9.19 -6.16 10.63
N ALA A 82 8.38 -6.05 11.69
CA ALA A 82 7.00 -6.54 11.69
C ALA A 82 6.14 -5.81 10.64
N LEU A 83 6.31 -4.49 10.54
CA LEU A 83 5.60 -3.67 9.55
C LEU A 83 6.00 -4.05 8.11
N ASP A 84 7.30 -4.15 7.81
CA ASP A 84 7.80 -4.52 6.48
C ASP A 84 7.26 -5.91 6.06
N ALA A 85 7.32 -6.89 6.95
CA ALA A 85 6.81 -8.22 6.69
C ALA A 85 5.29 -8.23 6.42
N ALA A 86 4.53 -7.47 7.22
CA ALA A 86 3.07 -7.36 7.08
C ALA A 86 2.67 -6.65 5.79
N GLN A 87 3.38 -5.56 5.44
CA GLN A 87 3.11 -4.82 4.19
C GLN A 87 3.39 -5.70 2.97
N ARG A 88 4.53 -6.40 2.93
CA ARG A 88 4.84 -7.33 1.84
C ARG A 88 3.79 -8.45 1.72
N ALA A 89 3.24 -8.91 2.85
CA ALA A 89 2.20 -9.94 2.82
C ALA A 89 0.90 -9.43 2.21
N VAL A 90 0.45 -8.21 2.56
CA VAL A 90 -0.78 -7.64 1.99
C VAL A 90 -0.59 -7.20 0.53
N ASP A 91 0.60 -6.72 0.16
CA ASP A 91 0.92 -6.40 -1.25
C ASP A 91 0.79 -7.64 -2.15
N ARG A 92 1.34 -8.79 -1.73
CA ARG A 92 1.18 -10.06 -2.47
C ARG A 92 -0.28 -10.48 -2.62
N ARG A 93 -1.11 -10.29 -1.57
CA ARG A 93 -2.55 -10.58 -1.63
C ARG A 93 -3.25 -9.67 -2.64
N LEU A 94 -2.95 -8.37 -2.64
CA LEU A 94 -3.51 -7.40 -3.59
C LEU A 94 -3.12 -7.74 -5.03
N VAL A 95 -1.85 -8.07 -5.29
CA VAL A 95 -1.38 -8.49 -6.61
C VAL A 95 -2.11 -9.76 -7.06
N ALA A 96 -2.17 -10.79 -6.22
CA ALA A 96 -2.87 -12.04 -6.54
C ALA A 96 -4.37 -11.82 -6.81
N TRP A 97 -5.03 -10.93 -6.06
CA TRP A 97 -6.41 -10.55 -6.31
C TRP A 97 -6.57 -9.87 -7.67
N CYS A 98 -5.69 -8.93 -8.01
CA CYS A 98 -5.71 -8.22 -9.29
C CYS A 98 -5.33 -9.12 -10.47
N ASP A 99 -4.46 -10.11 -10.29
CA ASP A 99 -4.13 -11.09 -11.34
C ASP A 99 -5.34 -11.95 -11.72
N GLY A 100 -6.22 -12.23 -10.77
CA GLY A 100 -7.50 -12.91 -11.00
C GLY A 100 -8.61 -12.02 -11.56
N LEU A 101 -8.35 -10.76 -11.93
CA LEU A 101 -9.36 -9.85 -12.49
C LEU A 101 -9.75 -10.24 -13.90
N ASP A 102 -11.04 -10.16 -14.15
CA ASP A 102 -11.66 -10.00 -15.47
C ASP A 102 -12.62 -8.80 -15.45
N ALA A 103 -13.29 -8.53 -16.56
CA ALA A 103 -14.22 -7.40 -16.66
C ALA A 103 -15.41 -7.54 -15.71
N ALA A 104 -15.95 -8.75 -15.55
CA ALA A 104 -17.10 -9.01 -14.69
C ALA A 104 -16.74 -8.80 -13.21
N ARG A 105 -15.58 -9.28 -12.78
CA ARG A 105 -15.09 -9.09 -11.40
C ARG A 105 -14.76 -7.64 -11.11
N LEU A 106 -14.23 -6.90 -12.09
CA LEU A 106 -13.92 -5.48 -11.95
C LEU A 106 -15.19 -4.61 -11.80
N ASP A 107 -16.27 -4.97 -12.51
CA ASP A 107 -17.58 -4.34 -12.37
C ASP A 107 -18.41 -4.92 -11.21
N GLY A 108 -17.92 -5.98 -10.58
CA GLY A 108 -18.57 -6.65 -9.46
C GLY A 108 -18.64 -5.79 -8.21
N THR A 109 -19.51 -6.20 -7.28
CA THR A 109 -19.78 -5.50 -6.03
C THR A 109 -18.85 -5.99 -4.92
N VAL A 110 -18.28 -5.05 -4.16
CA VAL A 110 -17.50 -5.26 -2.94
C VAL A 110 -18.25 -4.61 -1.78
N THR A 111 -18.56 -5.38 -0.75
CA THR A 111 -19.21 -4.84 0.44
C THR A 111 -18.19 -4.32 1.45
N LEU A 112 -18.22 -3.02 1.72
CA LEU A 112 -17.42 -2.37 2.75
C LEU A 112 -18.17 -2.29 4.06
N VAL A 113 -17.62 -2.86 5.13
CA VAL A 113 -18.18 -2.75 6.49
C VAL A 113 -17.56 -1.54 7.19
N ARG A 114 -18.40 -0.56 7.56
CA ARG A 114 -18.00 0.69 8.22
C ARG A 114 -18.33 0.65 9.73
N ALA A 115 -17.93 1.72 10.44
CA ALA A 115 -18.22 1.87 11.85
C ALA A 115 -19.73 1.66 12.17
N GLY A 116 -20.03 0.99 13.29
CA GLY A 116 -21.39 0.63 13.66
C GLY A 116 -22.00 -0.50 12.82
N GLY A 117 -21.18 -1.28 12.09
CA GLY A 117 -21.65 -2.41 11.27
C GLY A 117 -22.37 -2.02 9.98
N ARG A 118 -22.36 -0.75 9.61
CA ARG A 118 -23.00 -0.28 8.37
C ARG A 118 -22.28 -0.88 7.14
N ARG A 119 -23.06 -1.41 6.22
CA ARG A 119 -22.57 -2.01 4.97
C ARG A 119 -22.85 -1.07 3.80
N HIS A 120 -21.84 -0.92 2.95
CA HIS A 120 -21.90 -0.15 1.72
C HIS A 120 -21.38 -1.02 0.59
N ASP A 121 -22.16 -1.10 -0.48
CA ASP A 121 -21.79 -1.84 -1.68
C ASP A 121 -21.19 -0.87 -2.68
N GLU A 122 -19.96 -1.16 -3.10
CA GLU A 122 -19.18 -0.34 -4.03
C GLU A 122 -18.70 -1.22 -5.20
N ARG A 123 -18.43 -0.62 -6.35
CA ARG A 123 -17.79 -1.36 -7.44
C ARG A 123 -16.33 -1.69 -7.09
N ALA A 124 -15.86 -2.88 -7.47
CA ALA A 124 -14.48 -3.27 -7.25
C ALA A 124 -13.48 -2.28 -7.89
N ALA A 125 -13.79 -1.75 -9.07
CA ALA A 125 -12.98 -0.72 -9.74
C ALA A 125 -12.85 0.56 -8.91
N ASP A 126 -13.92 0.99 -8.23
CA ASP A 126 -13.92 2.21 -7.42
C ASP A 126 -13.15 1.99 -6.11
N VAL A 127 -13.29 0.79 -5.50
CA VAL A 127 -12.50 0.38 -4.33
C VAL A 127 -11.01 0.36 -4.64
N LEU A 128 -10.60 -0.27 -5.76
CA LEU A 128 -9.20 -0.30 -6.19
C LEU A 128 -8.66 1.10 -6.49
N SER A 129 -9.44 1.93 -7.19
CA SER A 129 -9.05 3.31 -7.49
C SER A 129 -8.81 4.10 -6.20
N HIS A 130 -9.72 3.99 -5.23
CA HIS A 130 -9.57 4.64 -3.93
C HIS A 130 -8.31 4.13 -3.20
N LEU A 131 -8.09 2.81 -3.16
CA LEU A 131 -6.94 2.21 -2.51
C LEU A 131 -5.62 2.74 -3.09
N PHE A 132 -5.47 2.75 -4.41
CA PHE A 132 -4.23 3.24 -5.04
C PHE A 132 -4.00 4.74 -4.84
N VAL A 133 -5.05 5.56 -4.90
CA VAL A 133 -4.95 7.00 -4.59
C VAL A 133 -4.54 7.23 -3.14
N HIS A 134 -5.12 6.49 -2.20
CA HIS A 134 -4.77 6.53 -0.79
C HIS A 134 -3.30 6.18 -0.55
N GLN A 135 -2.82 5.11 -1.20
CA GLN A 135 -1.43 4.66 -1.11
C GLN A 135 -0.46 5.72 -1.64
N ILE A 136 -0.72 6.26 -2.83
CA ILE A 136 0.11 7.32 -3.43
C ILE A 136 0.17 8.53 -2.50
N HIS A 137 -0.99 8.95 -1.95
CA HIS A 137 -1.09 10.09 -1.05
C HIS A 137 -0.20 9.93 0.20
N HIS A 138 -0.33 8.80 0.90
CA HIS A 138 0.41 8.59 2.14
C HIS A 138 1.87 8.20 1.93
N ARG A 139 2.22 7.50 0.83
CA ARG A 139 3.63 7.31 0.44
C ARG A 139 4.31 8.65 0.19
N GLY A 140 3.62 9.59 -0.46
CA GLY A 140 4.14 10.96 -0.63
C GLY A 140 4.43 11.66 0.70
N GLN A 141 3.62 11.45 1.72
CA GLN A 141 3.86 11.99 3.07
C GLN A 141 5.12 11.36 3.71
N VAL A 142 5.28 10.04 3.65
CA VAL A 142 6.49 9.36 4.15
C VAL A 142 7.73 9.83 3.39
N HIS A 143 7.63 9.93 2.06
CA HIS A 143 8.71 10.43 1.20
C HIS A 143 9.15 11.85 1.60
N ALA A 144 8.19 12.75 1.85
CA ALA A 144 8.48 14.09 2.34
C ALA A 144 9.14 14.08 3.73
N MET A 145 8.70 13.19 4.62
CA MET A 145 9.30 13.04 5.96
C MET A 145 10.74 12.51 5.90
N LEU A 146 11.05 11.60 4.95
CA LEU A 146 12.41 11.10 4.71
C LEU A 146 13.37 12.21 4.32
N SER A 147 12.92 13.22 3.57
CA SER A 147 13.75 14.38 3.19
C SER A 147 14.30 15.16 4.40
N GLY A 148 13.71 15.00 5.57
CA GLY A 148 14.18 15.56 6.83
C GLY A 148 15.06 14.62 7.65
N THR A 149 15.60 13.55 7.06
CA THR A 149 16.48 12.56 7.70
C THR A 149 17.80 12.43 6.94
N ALA A 150 18.71 11.59 7.45
CA ALA A 150 19.92 11.22 6.73
C ALA A 150 19.69 10.21 5.59
N VAL A 151 18.47 9.63 5.49
CA VAL A 151 18.09 8.66 4.47
C VAL A 151 17.44 9.39 3.29
N ALA A 152 18.03 9.25 2.11
CA ALA A 152 17.45 9.83 0.89
C ALA A 152 16.11 9.17 0.53
N PRO A 153 15.07 9.96 0.19
CA PRO A 153 13.84 9.40 -0.32
C PRO A 153 14.07 8.74 -1.69
N PRO A 154 13.45 7.56 -1.97
CA PRO A 154 13.64 6.83 -3.22
C PRO A 154 12.77 7.42 -4.35
N GLN A 155 13.14 7.19 -5.63
CA GLN A 155 12.25 7.44 -6.76
C GLN A 155 11.12 6.42 -6.78
N LEU A 156 9.86 6.88 -6.99
CA LEU A 156 8.65 6.06 -6.93
C LEU A 156 7.80 6.15 -8.21
N ASP A 157 8.19 6.96 -9.19
CA ASP A 157 7.46 7.21 -10.43
C ASP A 157 8.04 6.50 -11.68
N GLU A 158 9.12 5.73 -11.53
CA GLU A 158 9.83 5.01 -12.60
C GLU A 158 9.20 3.64 -12.90
N PHE A 159 7.88 3.59 -13.15
CA PHE A 159 7.20 2.29 -13.30
C PHE A 159 6.50 2.10 -14.65
N PHE A 160 5.72 3.08 -15.12
CA PHE A 160 4.83 2.86 -16.27
C PHE A 160 5.50 3.10 -17.63
N LEU A 161 6.52 3.93 -17.69
CA LEU A 161 7.18 4.24 -18.95
C LEU A 161 8.12 3.11 -19.37
N ALA A 162 8.11 2.79 -20.68
CA ALA A 162 8.95 1.72 -21.21
C ALA A 162 10.45 2.03 -21.06
N GLN A 163 10.84 3.30 -21.15
CA GLN A 163 12.23 3.74 -20.97
C GLN A 163 12.77 3.48 -19.56
N ASP A 164 11.89 3.40 -18.54
CA ASP A 164 12.27 3.19 -17.14
C ASP A 164 12.32 1.70 -16.77
N GLU A 165 11.93 0.81 -17.68
CA GLU A 165 11.92 -0.64 -17.43
C GLU A 165 13.27 -1.18 -16.90
N PRO A 166 14.43 -0.77 -17.41
CA PRO A 166 15.72 -1.22 -16.88
C PRO A 166 15.97 -0.84 -15.41
N LEU A 167 15.36 0.26 -14.94
CA LEU A 167 15.53 0.76 -13.57
C LEU A 167 14.78 -0.09 -12.51
N ARG A 168 13.72 -0.79 -12.93
CA ARG A 168 12.86 -1.60 -12.04
C ARG A 168 12.97 -3.11 -12.22
N ARG A 169 13.54 -3.57 -13.34
CA ARG A 169 13.55 -5.00 -13.74
C ARG A 169 14.07 -5.92 -12.64
N ALA A 170 15.21 -5.59 -12.06
CA ALA A 170 15.84 -6.42 -11.03
C ALA A 170 14.99 -6.50 -9.75
N GLU A 171 14.38 -5.39 -9.35
CA GLU A 171 13.51 -5.34 -8.17
C GLU A 171 12.21 -6.10 -8.39
N LEU A 172 11.59 -5.97 -9.58
CA LEU A 172 10.38 -6.73 -9.93
C LEU A 172 10.65 -8.24 -9.94
N ALA A 173 11.80 -8.67 -10.48
CA ALA A 173 12.18 -10.08 -10.45
C ALA A 173 12.40 -10.58 -9.01
N ALA A 174 13.04 -9.79 -8.15
CA ALA A 174 13.25 -10.14 -6.74
C ALA A 174 11.94 -10.18 -5.92
N LEU A 175 10.90 -9.52 -6.40
CA LEU A 175 9.57 -9.49 -5.77
C LEU A 175 8.59 -10.50 -6.40
N ASP A 176 9.01 -11.30 -7.38
CA ASP A 176 8.15 -12.20 -8.20
C ASP A 176 7.00 -11.43 -8.89
N LEU A 177 7.28 -10.21 -9.36
CA LEU A 177 6.32 -9.31 -10.01
C LEU A 177 6.62 -9.05 -11.50
N ALA A 178 7.60 -9.75 -12.06
CA ALA A 178 8.04 -9.60 -13.45
C ALA A 178 7.02 -10.14 -14.47
#